data_3199e34bf3b7eb53e33f3796fe0c1355
#
_entry.id   3199e34bf3b7eb53e33f3796fe0c1355
#
_cell.length_a   1.000
_cell.length_b   1.000
_cell.length_c   1.000
_cell.angle_alpha   90.00
_cell.angle_beta   90.00
_cell.angle_gamma   90.00
#
_symmetry.space_group_name_H-M   'P 1'
#
loop_
_entity.id
_entity.type
_entity.pdbx_description
1 polymer ?
#
loop_
_entity_poly.entity_id
_entity_poly.type
_entity_poly.pdbx_seq_one_letter_code
_entity_poly.pdbx_strand_id
1 'polypeptide(L)'
;KGANGIPDIIDEIKWGLDWLNRMNPEPGELYNQIADDRDHAGMRLPSECMVDYGYGPGKGRPVYFCSGEPQVRGKFMNATTGVASTAGKFASCFALGARVLKDFYPEFAALIGAKADAAYQEGVKKPGVCQTASVLSPYIYEEDNWVDDMELGAMELFQSTGDVKYLNQAVEY
;
A
#
# COMPACT_ATOMS: atom_id res chain seq x y z
N LYS A 1 8.49 -13.32 -21.63
CA LYS A 1 9.85 -13.00 -21.16
C LYS A 1 10.75 -14.22 -21.41
N GLY A 2 12.06 -14.04 -21.67
CA GLY A 2 13.03 -15.15 -21.75
C GLY A 2 13.26 -15.73 -20.35
N ALA A 3 13.68 -17.02 -20.28
CA ALA A 3 14.04 -17.65 -19.04
C ALA A 3 15.23 -16.92 -18.38
N ASN A 4 15.04 -16.42 -17.16
CA ASN A 4 16.08 -15.75 -16.37
C ASN A 4 16.60 -16.62 -15.20
N GLY A 5 16.12 -17.87 -15.11
CA GLY A 5 16.46 -18.81 -14.00
C GLY A 5 15.68 -18.59 -12.71
N ILE A 6 14.73 -17.64 -12.71
CA ILE A 6 13.85 -17.36 -11.57
C ILE A 6 12.42 -17.83 -11.93
N PRO A 7 11.70 -18.45 -11.00
CA PRO A 7 10.29 -18.81 -11.23
C PRO A 7 9.45 -17.57 -11.54
N ASP A 8 8.57 -17.65 -12.55
CA ASP A 8 7.75 -16.53 -13.00
C ASP A 8 6.89 -15.92 -11.86
N ILE A 9 6.42 -16.76 -10.93
CA ILE A 9 5.66 -16.29 -9.76
C ILE A 9 6.50 -15.37 -8.86
N ILE A 10 7.79 -15.60 -8.74
CA ILE A 10 8.71 -14.77 -7.97
C ILE A 10 8.90 -13.41 -8.66
N ASP A 11 9.02 -13.41 -9.99
CA ASP A 11 9.09 -12.19 -10.77
C ASP A 11 7.82 -11.35 -10.65
N GLU A 12 6.64 -11.98 -10.66
CA GLU A 12 5.36 -11.28 -10.49
C GLU A 12 5.20 -10.72 -9.07
N ILE A 13 5.58 -11.46 -8.04
CA ILE A 13 5.59 -10.97 -6.65
C ILE A 13 6.51 -9.75 -6.54
N LYS A 14 7.73 -9.84 -7.09
CA LYS A 14 8.67 -8.73 -7.09
C LYS A 14 8.12 -7.51 -7.81
N TRP A 15 7.46 -7.70 -8.95
CA TRP A 15 6.86 -6.59 -9.72
C TRP A 15 5.78 -5.86 -8.90
N GLY A 16 4.90 -6.59 -8.21
CA GLY A 16 3.90 -6.00 -7.32
C GLY A 16 4.53 -5.25 -6.13
N LEU A 17 5.56 -5.85 -5.51
CA LEU A 17 6.28 -5.23 -4.40
C LEU A 17 7.13 -4.02 -4.83
N ASP A 18 7.66 -3.98 -6.05
CA ASP A 18 8.29 -2.79 -6.63
C ASP A 18 7.30 -1.63 -6.71
N TRP A 19 6.04 -1.92 -7.06
CA TRP A 19 5.00 -0.90 -7.09
C TRP A 19 4.70 -0.39 -5.67
N LEU A 20 4.48 -1.29 -4.70
CA LEU A 20 4.27 -0.92 -3.30
C LEU A 20 5.46 -0.13 -2.73
N ASN A 21 6.69 -0.50 -3.06
CA ASN A 21 7.88 0.21 -2.62
C ASN A 21 7.90 1.68 -3.07
N ARG A 22 7.36 1.98 -4.26
CA ARG A 22 7.20 3.36 -4.75
C ARG A 22 6.07 4.10 -4.05
N MET A 23 5.05 3.39 -3.55
CA MET A 23 3.95 3.95 -2.76
C MET A 23 4.31 4.16 -1.29
N ASN A 24 5.51 3.76 -0.89
CA ASN A 24 6.14 4.07 0.39
C ASN A 24 7.59 4.49 0.15
N PRO A 25 7.85 5.68 -0.44
CA PRO A 25 9.19 6.10 -0.81
C PRO A 25 10.09 6.30 0.41
N GLU A 26 9.59 6.94 1.45
CA GLU A 26 10.31 7.24 2.69
C GLU A 26 9.53 6.75 3.91
N PRO A 27 10.18 6.52 5.07
CA PRO A 27 9.50 6.21 6.32
C PRO A 27 8.44 7.27 6.66
N GLY A 28 7.22 6.85 6.97
CA GLY A 28 6.09 7.74 7.24
C GLY A 28 5.35 8.27 6.02
N GLU A 29 5.86 8.05 4.82
CA GLU A 29 5.19 8.44 3.57
C GLU A 29 4.43 7.25 2.97
N LEU A 30 3.17 7.12 3.30
CA LEU A 30 2.27 6.10 2.75
C LEU A 30 1.31 6.73 1.74
N TYR A 31 1.18 6.10 0.58
CA TYR A 31 0.23 6.48 -0.46
C TYR A 31 -0.69 5.29 -0.74
N ASN A 32 -1.99 5.52 -0.84
CA ASN A 32 -2.97 4.43 -0.99
C ASN A 32 -3.72 4.43 -2.32
N GLN A 33 -3.50 5.44 -3.17
CA GLN A 33 -4.25 5.55 -4.42
C GLN A 33 -3.44 6.27 -5.48
N ILE A 34 -3.49 5.77 -6.71
CA ILE A 34 -3.05 6.45 -7.93
C ILE A 34 -4.27 6.68 -8.81
N ALA A 35 -4.43 7.88 -9.34
CA ALA A 35 -5.61 8.35 -10.06
C ALA A 35 -6.87 8.37 -9.16
N ASP A 36 -8.00 8.74 -9.72
CA ASP A 36 -9.29 8.76 -9.06
C ASP A 36 -10.41 8.41 -10.06
N ASP A 37 -11.67 8.58 -9.65
CA ASP A 37 -12.82 8.20 -10.45
C ASP A 37 -13.00 9.02 -11.75
N ARG A 38 -12.24 10.08 -11.98
CA ARG A 38 -12.12 10.73 -13.30
C ARG A 38 -11.50 9.79 -14.34
N ASP A 39 -10.67 8.85 -13.90
CA ASP A 39 -10.05 7.81 -14.73
C ASP A 39 -10.94 6.58 -14.96
N HIS A 40 -12.12 6.54 -14.33
CA HIS A 40 -13.14 5.49 -14.47
C HIS A 40 -14.04 5.72 -15.69
N ALA A 41 -13.44 5.99 -16.84
CA ALA A 41 -14.17 6.39 -18.05
C ALA A 41 -14.56 5.21 -18.97
N GLY A 42 -14.50 3.97 -18.48
CA GLY A 42 -14.83 2.77 -19.22
C GLY A 42 -13.63 1.93 -19.63
N MET A 43 -13.89 0.86 -20.39
CA MET A 43 -12.84 -0.05 -20.88
C MET A 43 -12.00 0.62 -21.95
N ARG A 44 -10.68 0.57 -21.80
CA ARG A 44 -9.73 1.12 -22.78
C ARG A 44 -8.36 0.47 -22.65
N LEU A 45 -7.57 0.58 -23.69
CA LEU A 45 -6.14 0.25 -23.60
C LEU A 45 -5.41 1.38 -22.87
N PRO A 46 -4.47 1.08 -21.95
CA PRO A 46 -3.70 2.11 -21.25
C PRO A 46 -2.98 3.10 -22.18
N SER A 47 -2.51 2.63 -23.34
CA SER A 47 -1.87 3.46 -24.37
C SER A 47 -2.81 4.44 -25.06
N GLU A 48 -4.12 4.25 -24.96
CA GLU A 48 -5.16 5.05 -25.59
C GLU A 48 -5.92 5.92 -24.57
N CYS A 49 -5.39 6.03 -23.35
CA CYS A 49 -6.03 6.78 -22.28
C CYS A 49 -6.06 8.27 -22.58
N MET A 50 -7.27 8.82 -22.68
CA MET A 50 -7.53 10.24 -22.96
C MET A 50 -7.85 11.05 -21.71
N VAL A 51 -7.87 10.43 -20.52
CA VAL A 51 -8.10 11.15 -19.26
C VAL A 51 -6.99 12.15 -19.02
N ASP A 52 -7.36 13.41 -18.79
CA ASP A 52 -6.43 14.53 -18.62
C ASP A 52 -6.61 15.15 -17.22
N TYR A 53 -5.53 15.14 -16.47
CA TYR A 53 -5.43 15.77 -15.15
C TYR A 53 -4.78 17.18 -15.20
N GLY A 54 -4.74 17.79 -16.39
CA GLY A 54 -4.14 19.10 -16.62
C GLY A 54 -2.70 19.05 -17.16
N TYR A 55 -2.20 17.85 -17.48
CA TYR A 55 -0.84 17.61 -18.02
C TYR A 55 -0.84 16.95 -19.39
N GLY A 56 -2.00 16.86 -20.01
CA GLY A 56 -2.23 16.17 -21.29
C GLY A 56 -2.76 14.73 -21.09
N PRO A 57 -3.33 14.14 -22.15
CA PRO A 57 -3.97 12.84 -22.10
C PRO A 57 -3.07 11.74 -21.53
N GLY A 58 -3.59 10.98 -20.58
CA GLY A 58 -2.90 9.86 -19.95
C GLY A 58 -1.74 10.22 -19.02
N LYS A 59 -1.55 11.52 -18.72
CA LYS A 59 -0.44 12.02 -17.91
C LYS A 59 -0.90 12.63 -16.59
N GLY A 60 0.06 12.77 -15.66
CA GLY A 60 -0.12 13.53 -14.43
C GLY A 60 -1.17 12.95 -13.48
N ARG A 61 -1.32 11.62 -13.43
CA ARG A 61 -2.22 10.98 -12.46
C ARG A 61 -1.82 11.35 -11.05
N PRO A 62 -2.74 11.87 -10.23
CA PRO A 62 -2.45 12.20 -8.85
C PRO A 62 -2.13 10.95 -8.04
N VAL A 63 -1.25 11.09 -7.06
CA VAL A 63 -0.96 10.08 -6.04
C VAL A 63 -1.44 10.63 -4.71
N TYR A 64 -2.21 9.85 -3.96
CA TYR A 64 -2.88 10.31 -2.77
C TYR A 64 -2.19 9.82 -1.51
N PHE A 65 -1.76 10.77 -0.69
CA PHE A 65 -1.07 10.56 0.57
C PHE A 65 -2.04 10.14 1.68
N CYS A 66 -1.63 9.18 2.50
CA CYS A 66 -2.35 8.76 3.71
C CYS A 66 -2.08 9.75 4.84
N SER A 67 -2.88 10.81 4.91
CA SER A 67 -2.71 11.87 5.93
C SER A 67 -3.12 11.41 7.32
N GLY A 68 -4.00 10.41 7.41
CA GLY A 68 -4.66 9.98 8.63
C GLY A 68 -5.74 10.97 9.13
N GLU A 69 -6.14 11.91 8.29
CA GLU A 69 -7.21 12.89 8.53
C GLU A 69 -8.23 12.85 7.38
N PRO A 70 -9.49 13.23 7.60
CA PRO A 70 -10.46 13.34 6.54
C PRO A 70 -9.97 14.24 5.41
N GLN A 71 -10.15 13.79 4.16
CA GLN A 71 -9.75 14.53 2.97
C GLN A 71 -10.98 14.89 2.14
N VAL A 72 -11.06 16.17 1.75
CA VAL A 72 -12.06 16.66 0.79
C VAL A 72 -11.50 16.52 -0.61
N ARG A 73 -12.28 15.94 -1.52
CA ARG A 73 -11.96 15.86 -2.96
C ARG A 73 -13.21 16.18 -3.77
N GLY A 74 -13.12 17.19 -4.60
CA GLY A 74 -14.31 17.72 -5.24
C GLY A 74 -15.36 18.12 -4.21
N LYS A 75 -16.54 17.48 -4.27
CA LYS A 75 -17.66 17.71 -3.31
C LYS A 75 -17.78 16.61 -2.24
N PHE A 76 -16.90 15.64 -2.25
CA PHE A 76 -16.93 14.50 -1.32
C PHE A 76 -15.82 14.60 -0.29
N MET A 77 -16.09 14.07 0.88
CA MET A 77 -15.13 13.94 1.97
C MET A 77 -15.12 12.48 2.43
N ASN A 78 -13.93 11.91 2.67
CA ASN A 78 -13.82 10.60 3.28
C ASN A 78 -13.89 10.69 4.81
N ALA A 79 -14.03 9.54 5.47
CA ALA A 79 -14.10 9.42 6.92
C ALA A 79 -12.79 8.84 7.51
N THR A 80 -11.66 9.20 6.94
CA THR A 80 -10.33 8.77 7.43
C THR A 80 -10.13 9.20 8.88
N THR A 81 -9.64 8.28 9.72
CA THR A 81 -9.38 8.51 11.14
C THR A 81 -7.93 8.23 11.55
N GLY A 82 -7.16 7.59 10.69
CA GLY A 82 -5.77 7.21 10.93
C GLY A 82 -5.10 6.66 9.69
N VAL A 83 -3.99 5.97 9.85
CA VAL A 83 -3.24 5.35 8.75
C VAL A 83 -3.06 3.84 8.93
N ALA A 84 -3.53 3.27 10.04
CA ALA A 84 -3.21 1.90 10.45
C ALA A 84 -3.69 0.86 9.43
N SER A 85 -4.87 1.02 8.83
CA SER A 85 -5.36 0.10 7.81
C SER A 85 -4.43 0.01 6.59
N THR A 86 -3.90 1.13 6.12
CA THR A 86 -2.91 1.13 5.03
C THR A 86 -1.54 0.64 5.52
N ALA A 87 -1.09 1.11 6.67
CA ALA A 87 0.21 0.77 7.25
C ALA A 87 0.36 -0.74 7.52
N GLY A 88 -0.68 -1.38 8.05
CA GLY A 88 -0.72 -2.83 8.27
C GLY A 88 -0.61 -3.64 6.97
N LYS A 89 -1.31 -3.20 5.92
CA LYS A 89 -1.20 -3.81 4.58
C LYS A 89 0.22 -3.70 4.00
N PHE A 90 0.87 -2.54 4.12
CA PHE A 90 2.26 -2.36 3.70
C PHE A 90 3.20 -3.23 4.53
N ALA A 91 3.05 -3.24 5.85
CA ALA A 91 3.89 -4.03 6.75
C ALA A 91 3.80 -5.52 6.44
N SER A 92 2.60 -6.07 6.31
CA SER A 92 2.38 -7.48 6.01
C SER A 92 2.95 -7.87 4.64
N CYS A 93 2.67 -7.08 3.59
CA CYS A 93 3.17 -7.35 2.25
C CYS A 93 4.71 -7.29 2.19
N PHE A 94 5.33 -6.32 2.82
CA PHE A 94 6.79 -6.18 2.83
C PHE A 94 7.47 -7.28 3.65
N ALA A 95 6.95 -7.63 4.82
CA ALA A 95 7.51 -8.69 5.66
C ALA A 95 7.41 -10.06 4.98
N LEU A 96 6.25 -10.42 4.46
CA LEU A 96 6.06 -11.65 3.69
C LEU A 96 6.93 -11.66 2.42
N GLY A 97 6.90 -10.55 1.67
CA GLY A 97 7.67 -10.40 0.45
C GLY A 97 9.17 -10.55 0.67
N ALA A 98 9.71 -9.97 1.74
CA ALA A 98 11.11 -10.11 2.11
C ALA A 98 11.49 -11.58 2.35
N ARG A 99 10.64 -12.36 3.05
CA ARG A 99 10.88 -13.80 3.27
C ARG A 99 10.84 -14.60 1.97
N VAL A 100 9.91 -14.31 1.09
CA VAL A 100 9.72 -15.03 -0.17
C VAL A 100 10.84 -14.72 -1.18
N LEU A 101 11.30 -13.46 -1.21
CA LEU A 101 12.24 -12.99 -2.23
C LEU A 101 13.71 -13.13 -1.83
N LYS A 102 14.06 -13.44 -0.58
CA LYS A 102 15.42 -13.40 -0.05
C LYS A 102 16.45 -14.20 -0.86
N ASP A 103 16.04 -15.34 -1.39
CA ASP A 103 16.93 -16.25 -2.11
C ASP A 103 17.06 -15.89 -3.61
N PHE A 104 16.19 -15.04 -4.14
CA PHE A 104 16.13 -14.64 -5.54
C PHE A 104 16.54 -13.17 -5.76
N TYR A 105 16.15 -12.31 -4.84
CA TYR A 105 16.36 -10.85 -4.87
C TYR A 105 16.81 -10.32 -3.51
N PRO A 106 17.98 -10.74 -3.00
CA PRO A 106 18.38 -10.48 -1.60
C PRO A 106 18.46 -9.00 -1.24
N GLU A 107 18.98 -8.15 -2.12
CA GLU A 107 19.06 -6.70 -1.87
C GLU A 107 17.68 -6.05 -1.77
N PHE A 108 16.78 -6.43 -2.67
CA PHE A 108 15.41 -5.92 -2.64
C PHE A 108 14.64 -6.47 -1.43
N ALA A 109 14.83 -7.73 -1.08
CA ALA A 109 14.23 -8.33 0.11
C ALA A 109 14.70 -7.62 1.40
N ALA A 110 15.99 -7.29 1.50
CA ALA A 110 16.52 -6.53 2.63
C ALA A 110 15.90 -5.13 2.71
N LEU A 111 15.77 -4.43 1.56
CA LEU A 111 15.15 -3.10 1.47
C LEU A 111 13.70 -3.13 1.99
N ILE A 112 12.85 -4.01 1.45
CA ILE A 112 11.44 -4.05 1.85
C ILE A 112 11.26 -4.62 3.26
N GLY A 113 12.12 -5.52 3.71
CA GLY A 113 12.12 -6.01 5.09
C GLY A 113 12.35 -4.90 6.12
N ALA A 114 13.28 -3.98 5.84
CA ALA A 114 13.49 -2.78 6.67
C ALA A 114 12.28 -1.84 6.66
N LYS A 115 11.59 -1.71 5.53
CA LYS A 115 10.37 -0.90 5.41
C LYS A 115 9.16 -1.50 6.12
N ALA A 116 9.11 -2.82 6.31
CA ALA A 116 7.99 -3.50 6.95
C ALA A 116 7.74 -3.00 8.38
N ASP A 117 8.80 -2.96 9.20
CA ASP A 117 8.69 -2.44 10.57
C ASP A 117 8.37 -0.94 10.57
N ALA A 118 9.02 -0.16 9.72
CA ALA A 118 8.75 1.28 9.64
C ALA A 118 7.28 1.56 9.31
N ALA A 119 6.70 0.86 8.33
CA ALA A 119 5.28 0.99 8.00
C ALA A 119 4.39 0.58 9.18
N TYR A 120 4.68 -0.53 9.84
CA TYR A 120 3.94 -0.98 11.01
C TYR A 120 3.92 0.07 12.13
N GLN A 121 5.08 0.66 12.43
CA GLN A 121 5.20 1.70 13.47
C GLN A 121 4.39 2.96 13.14
N GLU A 122 4.22 3.32 11.86
CA GLU A 122 3.32 4.42 11.48
C GLU A 122 1.86 4.09 11.81
N GLY A 123 1.42 2.85 11.59
CA GLY A 123 0.08 2.41 12.00
C GLY A 123 -0.13 2.46 13.52
N VAL A 124 0.88 2.04 14.28
CA VAL A 124 0.85 2.12 15.76
C VAL A 124 0.76 3.56 16.25
N LYS A 125 1.51 4.48 15.64
CA LYS A 125 1.51 5.92 16.00
C LYS A 125 0.18 6.60 15.68
N LYS A 126 -0.48 6.23 14.59
CA LYS A 126 -1.71 6.87 14.13
C LYS A 126 -2.77 5.81 13.78
N PRO A 127 -3.36 5.17 14.82
CA PRO A 127 -4.37 4.12 14.63
C PRO A 127 -5.63 4.68 13.99
N GLY A 128 -6.30 3.85 13.20
CA GLY A 128 -7.52 4.21 12.48
C GLY A 128 -7.45 3.84 11.01
N VAL A 129 -8.56 4.07 10.31
CA VAL A 129 -8.71 3.75 8.89
C VAL A 129 -8.23 4.90 8.01
N CYS A 130 -7.61 4.56 6.87
CA CYS A 130 -7.28 5.49 5.81
C CYS A 130 -8.10 5.16 4.56
N GLN A 131 -9.15 5.92 4.32
CA GLN A 131 -10.05 5.72 3.19
C GLN A 131 -9.52 6.42 1.93
N THR A 132 -9.86 5.88 0.77
CA THR A 132 -9.75 6.59 -0.49
C THR A 132 -10.88 7.62 -0.62
N ALA A 133 -10.79 8.54 -1.57
CA ALA A 133 -11.86 9.49 -1.85
C ALA A 133 -12.08 9.63 -3.35
N SER A 134 -13.35 9.76 -3.73
CA SER A 134 -13.75 10.05 -5.10
C SER A 134 -13.88 11.56 -5.35
N VAL A 135 -13.85 11.94 -6.62
CA VAL A 135 -13.97 13.34 -7.07
C VAL A 135 -15.32 13.59 -7.73
N LEU A 136 -15.79 12.68 -8.59
CA LEU A 136 -17.00 12.82 -9.40
C LEU A 136 -18.21 12.09 -8.81
N SER A 137 -18.00 10.93 -8.21
CA SER A 137 -19.01 9.99 -7.76
C SER A 137 -18.92 9.79 -6.25
N PRO A 138 -20.02 9.54 -5.52
CA PRO A 138 -19.97 9.18 -4.11
C PRO A 138 -19.42 7.76 -3.86
N TYR A 139 -18.79 7.16 -4.86
CA TYR A 139 -18.17 5.85 -4.80
C TYR A 139 -16.81 5.95 -4.11
N ILE A 140 -16.72 5.36 -2.92
CA ILE A 140 -15.48 5.23 -2.14
C ILE A 140 -15.35 3.78 -1.65
N TYR A 141 -14.13 3.36 -1.41
CA TYR A 141 -13.88 2.15 -0.63
C TYR A 141 -13.94 2.55 0.85
N GLU A 142 -15.08 2.28 1.46
CA GLU A 142 -15.35 2.59 2.87
C GLU A 142 -14.72 1.50 3.74
N GLU A 143 -13.45 1.68 4.03
CA GLU A 143 -12.77 0.87 5.02
C GLU A 143 -13.16 1.38 6.42
N ASP A 144 -13.64 0.51 7.27
CA ASP A 144 -14.13 0.84 8.63
C ASP A 144 -13.42 0.03 9.74
N ASN A 145 -12.55 -0.91 9.34
CA ASN A 145 -11.70 -1.67 10.25
C ASN A 145 -10.21 -1.50 9.87
N TRP A 146 -9.34 -1.53 10.85
CA TRP A 146 -7.88 -1.44 10.70
C TRP A 146 -7.15 -2.45 11.59
N VAL A 147 -7.86 -3.08 12.50
CA VAL A 147 -7.32 -3.98 13.52
C VAL A 147 -6.77 -5.25 12.88
N ASP A 148 -7.52 -5.84 11.96
CA ASP A 148 -7.15 -7.02 11.20
C ASP A 148 -5.91 -6.79 10.32
N ASP A 149 -5.76 -5.60 9.75
CA ASP A 149 -4.57 -5.22 8.99
C ASP A 149 -3.31 -5.14 9.86
N MET A 150 -3.46 -4.58 11.06
CA MET A 150 -2.36 -4.47 12.02
C MET A 150 -2.03 -5.81 12.67
N GLU A 151 -3.03 -6.64 12.96
CA GLU A 151 -2.84 -8.03 13.40
C GLU A 151 -2.01 -8.81 12.37
N LEU A 152 -2.41 -8.78 11.10
CA LEU A 152 -1.70 -9.44 10.02
C LEU A 152 -0.27 -8.88 9.86
N GLY A 153 -0.12 -7.56 9.93
CA GLY A 153 1.20 -6.91 9.88
C GLY A 153 2.13 -7.38 10.99
N ALA A 154 1.61 -7.45 12.21
CA ALA A 154 2.35 -7.94 13.37
C ALA A 154 2.74 -9.42 13.21
N MET A 155 1.82 -10.28 12.77
CA MET A 155 2.10 -11.70 12.54
C MET A 155 3.19 -11.91 11.47
N GLU A 156 3.15 -11.19 10.36
CA GLU A 156 4.16 -11.30 9.33
C GLU A 156 5.54 -10.78 9.78
N LEU A 157 5.57 -9.73 10.60
CA LEU A 157 6.80 -9.25 11.25
C LEU A 157 7.34 -10.26 12.26
N PHE A 158 6.49 -10.89 13.07
CA PHE A 158 6.92 -12.00 13.94
C PHE A 158 7.54 -13.14 13.14
N GLN A 159 6.90 -13.57 12.08
CA GLN A 159 7.40 -14.61 11.18
C GLN A 159 8.76 -14.27 10.55
N SER A 160 9.00 -12.98 10.30
CA SER A 160 10.22 -12.51 9.65
C SER A 160 11.38 -12.31 10.64
N THR A 161 11.09 -11.90 11.87
CA THR A 161 12.09 -11.47 12.85
C THR A 161 12.27 -12.43 14.01
N GLY A 162 11.24 -13.23 14.34
CA GLY A 162 11.18 -14.04 15.56
C GLY A 162 10.98 -13.21 16.85
N ASP A 163 10.78 -11.89 16.74
CA ASP A 163 10.61 -11.03 17.91
C ASP A 163 9.19 -11.17 18.49
N VAL A 164 9.13 -11.73 19.70
CA VAL A 164 7.90 -12.02 20.43
C VAL A 164 7.04 -10.77 20.67
N LYS A 165 7.61 -9.56 20.62
CA LYS A 165 6.84 -8.31 20.75
C LYS A 165 5.71 -8.24 19.72
N TYR A 166 5.99 -8.66 18.47
CA TYR A 166 4.98 -8.63 17.41
C TYR A 166 3.90 -9.68 17.60
N LEU A 167 4.26 -10.87 18.12
CA LEU A 167 3.26 -11.88 18.47
C LEU A 167 2.32 -11.37 19.55
N ASN A 168 2.86 -10.71 20.59
CA ASN A 168 2.04 -10.14 21.65
C ASN A 168 1.13 -9.04 21.13
N GLN A 169 1.63 -8.17 20.25
CA GLN A 169 0.83 -7.12 19.60
C GLN A 169 -0.29 -7.70 18.74
N ALA A 170 -0.01 -8.78 17.98
CA ALA A 170 -1.05 -9.45 17.19
C ALA A 170 -2.19 -10.05 18.05
N VAL A 171 -1.88 -10.48 19.26
CA VAL A 171 -2.89 -11.00 20.22
C VAL A 171 -3.73 -9.89 20.86
N GLU A 172 -3.17 -8.68 20.92
CA GLU A 172 -3.86 -7.50 21.49
C GLU A 172 -4.84 -6.85 20.50
N TYR A 173 -4.66 -7.06 19.19
CA TYR A 173 -5.57 -6.62 18.14
C TYR A 173 -6.76 -7.57 17.97
#